data_b4f70b485697de50818b8b9f2bed88b5
#
_entry.id   b4f70b485697de50818b8b9f2bed88b5
#
_cell.length_a   1.000
_cell.length_b   1.000
_cell.length_c   1.000
_cell.angle_alpha   90.00
_cell.angle_beta   90.00
_cell.angle_gamma   90.00
#
_symmetry.space_group_name_H-M   'P 1'
#
loop_
_entity.id
_entity.type
_entity.pdbx_description
1 polymer ?
#
loop_
_entity_poly.entity_id
_entity_poly.type
_entity_poly.pdbx_seq_one_letter_code
_entity_poly.pdbx_strand_id
1 'polypeptide(L)'
;MEQHKTGTLYLCATPIGNLEDITYRVLRTLKEVDLSAAEDTRNSIRLLNHFEIKTPMTSYHEYNKIDKAYQLVAKMREGKNIALITDAGTPGISDPGEDIVRICYEEGIPVTSLPGAAACITALTMSGLPTRRFAFEAFLPKDKKEHQAVLEELKTETRTIIIYEAPHHLVRTLQELHDTLGGDRRLTICRELTKRHEEKLQMTLADSLSYYEVNEPRGEYVLIIAGRSREEMKKEEQAGWEALSLEEHMAHYESQGIDRKEAMKRVAKDRGVSKRDIYQALLK
;
A
#
# COMPACT_ATOMS: atom_id res chain seq x y z
N MET A 1 2.30 44.24 -14.62
CA MET A 1 3.25 43.18 -14.21
C MET A 1 2.68 41.90 -14.80
N GLU A 2 3.28 41.37 -15.86
CA GLU A 2 2.94 40.05 -16.36
C GLU A 2 3.27 39.07 -15.26
N GLN A 3 2.26 38.34 -14.74
CA GLN A 3 2.51 37.20 -13.88
C GLN A 3 3.25 36.16 -14.74
N HIS A 4 4.56 36.01 -14.50
CA HIS A 4 5.31 34.87 -15.06
C HIS A 4 4.59 33.61 -14.61
N LYS A 5 3.94 32.94 -15.57
CA LYS A 5 3.22 31.71 -15.33
C LYS A 5 4.24 30.65 -14.95
N THR A 6 4.18 30.16 -13.72
CA THR A 6 5.02 29.04 -13.28
C THR A 6 4.75 27.81 -14.13
N GLY A 7 5.77 27.00 -14.36
CA GLY A 7 5.61 25.69 -14.98
C GLY A 7 4.92 24.70 -14.03
N THR A 8 4.64 23.50 -14.52
CA THR A 8 3.89 22.44 -13.84
C THR A 8 4.75 21.19 -13.73
N LEU A 9 4.67 20.50 -12.58
CA LEU A 9 5.17 19.14 -12.43
C LEU A 9 4.09 18.15 -12.88
N TYR A 10 4.43 17.29 -13.85
CA TYR A 10 3.58 16.21 -14.35
C TYR A 10 4.11 14.86 -13.86
N LEU A 11 3.36 14.16 -13.03
CA LEU A 11 3.66 12.77 -12.67
C LEU A 11 3.15 11.88 -13.79
N CYS A 12 4.04 11.26 -14.55
CA CYS A 12 3.73 10.49 -15.74
C CYS A 12 3.91 8.99 -15.46
N ALA A 13 2.81 8.26 -15.33
CA ALA A 13 2.86 6.83 -15.12
C ALA A 13 3.48 6.10 -16.33
N THR A 14 4.49 5.28 -16.07
CA THR A 14 5.15 4.42 -17.06
C THR A 14 4.57 3.00 -17.00
N PRO A 15 4.74 2.19 -18.06
CA PRO A 15 4.33 0.79 -18.05
C PRO A 15 4.99 -0.01 -16.93
N ILE A 16 4.28 -1.00 -16.39
CA ILE A 16 4.80 -1.94 -15.37
C ILE A 16 5.25 -3.27 -15.96
N GLY A 17 5.32 -3.36 -17.29
CA GLY A 17 5.77 -4.58 -17.99
C GLY A 17 5.30 -4.68 -19.42
N ASN A 18 4.18 -4.02 -19.79
CA ASN A 18 3.64 -3.99 -21.13
C ASN A 18 3.61 -2.55 -21.66
N LEU A 19 4.31 -2.27 -22.75
CA LEU A 19 4.40 -0.93 -23.33
C LEU A 19 3.05 -0.38 -23.80
N GLU A 20 2.08 -1.24 -24.10
CA GLU A 20 0.73 -0.86 -24.51
C GLU A 20 -0.08 -0.20 -23.37
N ASP A 21 0.35 -0.38 -22.12
CA ASP A 21 -0.32 0.23 -20.94
C ASP A 21 0.00 1.71 -20.76
N ILE A 22 0.89 2.29 -21.58
CA ILE A 22 1.15 3.71 -21.55
C ILE A 22 -0.03 4.49 -22.14
N THR A 23 -0.44 5.56 -21.48
CA THR A 23 -1.58 6.34 -21.98
C THR A 23 -1.16 7.35 -23.04
N TYR A 24 -2.05 7.62 -24.02
CA TYR A 24 -1.85 8.69 -25.00
C TYR A 24 -1.55 10.04 -24.37
N ARG A 25 -2.15 10.32 -23.21
CA ARG A 25 -1.92 11.56 -22.48
C ARG A 25 -0.51 11.65 -21.94
N VAL A 26 0.02 10.56 -21.40
CA VAL A 26 1.42 10.48 -20.95
C VAL A 26 2.37 10.69 -22.12
N LEU A 27 2.16 9.99 -23.24
CA LEU A 27 3.01 10.15 -24.44
C LEU A 27 3.03 11.59 -24.94
N ARG A 28 1.86 12.23 -25.03
CA ARG A 28 1.77 13.64 -25.43
C ARG A 28 2.51 14.54 -24.43
N THR A 29 2.27 14.38 -23.14
CA THR A 29 2.91 15.21 -22.11
C THR A 29 4.43 15.07 -22.15
N LEU A 30 4.95 13.84 -22.26
CA LEU A 30 6.39 13.60 -22.36
C LEU A 30 7.03 14.24 -23.59
N LYS A 31 6.28 14.44 -24.70
CA LYS A 31 6.74 15.16 -25.90
C LYS A 31 6.68 16.68 -25.76
N GLU A 32 5.79 17.20 -24.91
CA GLU A 32 5.50 18.64 -24.79
C GLU A 32 6.27 19.32 -23.65
N VAL A 33 6.71 18.59 -22.62
CA VAL A 33 7.44 19.17 -21.48
C VAL A 33 8.87 19.57 -21.85
N ASP A 34 9.42 20.52 -21.10
CA ASP A 34 10.78 21.03 -21.32
C ASP A 34 11.86 20.05 -20.82
N LEU A 35 11.53 19.20 -19.85
CA LEU A 35 12.48 18.30 -19.21
C LEU A 35 11.75 17.08 -18.62
N SER A 36 12.34 15.91 -18.74
CA SER A 36 11.92 14.70 -18.01
C SER A 36 12.92 14.40 -16.89
N ALA A 37 12.40 14.18 -15.68
CA ALA A 37 13.16 13.70 -14.53
C ALA A 37 12.86 12.21 -14.33
N ALA A 38 13.89 11.36 -14.26
CA ALA A 38 13.76 9.91 -14.24
C ALA A 38 14.60 9.29 -13.13
N GLU A 39 14.12 8.21 -12.53
CA GLU A 39 14.81 7.48 -11.48
C GLU A 39 16.08 6.79 -12.01
N ASP A 40 15.97 5.92 -13.00
CA ASP A 40 17.08 5.41 -13.79
C ASP A 40 16.99 5.88 -15.24
N THR A 41 17.89 6.81 -15.59
CA THR A 41 17.93 7.38 -16.93
C THR A 41 18.26 6.36 -18.02
N ARG A 42 18.95 5.25 -17.68
CA ARG A 42 19.29 4.17 -18.63
C ARG A 42 18.06 3.35 -19.02
N ASN A 43 17.16 3.11 -18.09
CA ASN A 43 15.90 2.41 -18.35
C ASN A 43 14.93 3.35 -19.07
N SER A 44 14.80 4.56 -18.56
CA SER A 44 13.87 5.56 -19.11
C SER A 44 14.20 5.96 -20.55
N ILE A 45 15.49 6.05 -20.94
CA ILE A 45 15.87 6.38 -22.32
C ILE A 45 15.38 5.33 -23.32
N ARG A 46 15.32 4.06 -22.91
CA ARG A 46 14.78 2.99 -23.78
C ARG A 46 13.31 3.19 -24.05
N LEU A 47 12.52 3.56 -23.01
CA LEU A 47 11.10 3.87 -23.11
C LEU A 47 10.89 5.09 -24.02
N LEU A 48 11.61 6.19 -23.78
CA LEU A 48 11.48 7.42 -24.57
C LEU A 48 11.85 7.19 -26.04
N ASN A 49 12.92 6.45 -26.30
CA ASN A 49 13.33 6.10 -27.66
C ASN A 49 12.29 5.25 -28.39
N HIS A 50 11.67 4.28 -27.69
CA HIS A 50 10.62 3.42 -28.27
C HIS A 50 9.43 4.25 -28.79
N PHE A 51 9.08 5.32 -28.08
CA PHE A 51 7.96 6.23 -28.45
C PHE A 51 8.43 7.49 -29.21
N GLU A 52 9.67 7.52 -29.68
CA GLU A 52 10.26 8.65 -30.41
C GLU A 52 10.14 9.99 -29.67
N ILE A 53 10.33 9.95 -28.33
CA ILE A 53 10.31 11.14 -27.48
C ILE A 53 11.73 11.65 -27.32
N LYS A 54 11.97 12.92 -27.71
CA LYS A 54 13.30 13.56 -27.73
C LYS A 54 13.51 14.56 -26.60
N THR A 55 12.58 14.63 -25.65
CA THR A 55 12.65 15.54 -24.49
C THR A 55 13.92 15.31 -23.69
N PRO A 56 14.69 16.34 -23.35
CA PRO A 56 15.87 16.24 -22.49
C PRO A 56 15.52 15.54 -21.20
N MET A 57 16.48 14.75 -20.66
CA MET A 57 16.27 13.98 -19.45
C MET A 57 17.35 14.27 -18.41
N THR A 58 16.98 14.22 -17.12
CA THR A 58 17.87 14.31 -15.97
C THR A 58 17.54 13.23 -14.95
N SER A 59 18.52 12.87 -14.11
CA SER A 59 18.27 11.90 -13.03
C SER A 59 17.56 12.55 -11.85
N TYR A 60 16.64 11.79 -11.22
CA TYR A 60 15.99 12.09 -9.95
C TYR A 60 15.75 10.78 -9.21
N HIS A 61 16.59 10.46 -8.24
CA HIS A 61 16.59 9.17 -7.53
C HIS A 61 16.81 9.38 -6.02
N GLU A 62 16.66 8.34 -5.23
CA GLU A 62 16.73 8.37 -3.77
C GLU A 62 17.93 9.13 -3.21
N TYR A 63 19.11 8.97 -3.83
CA TYR A 63 20.36 9.59 -3.32
C TYR A 63 20.52 11.07 -3.65
N ASN A 64 19.71 11.64 -4.56
CA ASN A 64 19.80 13.06 -4.93
C ASN A 64 18.47 13.81 -4.79
N LYS A 65 17.42 13.16 -4.33
CA LYS A 65 16.03 13.61 -4.40
C LYS A 65 15.80 15.02 -3.84
N ILE A 66 16.43 15.39 -2.74
CA ILE A 66 16.18 16.68 -2.10
C ILE A 66 16.84 17.82 -2.88
N ASP A 67 18.16 17.77 -3.10
CA ASP A 67 18.87 18.83 -3.84
C ASP A 67 18.36 18.96 -5.26
N LYS A 68 18.07 17.82 -5.88
CA LYS A 68 17.55 17.79 -7.25
C LYS A 68 16.12 18.34 -7.34
N ALA A 69 15.26 18.08 -6.35
CA ALA A 69 13.93 18.65 -6.31
C ALA A 69 13.97 20.18 -6.31
N TYR A 70 14.81 20.81 -5.48
CA TYR A 70 14.95 22.27 -5.48
C TYR A 70 15.48 22.81 -6.82
N GLN A 71 16.41 22.11 -7.49
CA GLN A 71 16.86 22.48 -8.83
C GLN A 71 15.72 22.42 -9.87
N LEU A 72 14.87 21.41 -9.79
CA LEU A 72 13.71 21.25 -10.67
C LEU A 72 12.64 22.31 -10.36
N VAL A 73 12.38 22.59 -9.10
CA VAL A 73 11.48 23.68 -8.68
C VAL A 73 11.95 25.03 -9.19
N ALA A 74 13.25 25.34 -9.12
CA ALA A 74 13.79 26.58 -9.68
C ALA A 74 13.47 26.71 -11.18
N LYS A 75 13.64 25.63 -11.95
CA LYS A 75 13.26 25.62 -13.39
C LYS A 75 11.76 25.81 -13.61
N MET A 76 10.93 25.21 -12.76
CA MET A 76 9.45 25.40 -12.86
C MET A 76 9.05 26.84 -12.49
N ARG A 77 9.74 27.49 -11.57
CA ARG A 77 9.55 28.95 -11.32
C ARG A 77 9.89 29.83 -12.53
N GLU A 78 10.81 29.38 -13.39
CA GLU A 78 11.14 30.00 -14.67
C GLU A 78 10.13 29.69 -15.77
N GLY A 79 9.04 28.97 -15.45
CA GLY A 79 7.98 28.63 -16.40
C GLY A 79 8.18 27.29 -17.12
N LYS A 80 9.19 26.49 -16.77
CA LYS A 80 9.45 25.20 -17.41
C LYS A 80 8.52 24.10 -16.88
N ASN A 81 7.89 23.36 -17.79
CA ASN A 81 7.13 22.17 -17.49
C ASN A 81 8.06 20.97 -17.34
N ILE A 82 7.86 20.18 -16.29
CA ILE A 82 8.71 19.01 -15.98
C ILE A 82 7.83 17.77 -15.84
N ALA A 83 8.20 16.68 -16.53
CA ALA A 83 7.63 15.37 -16.30
C ALA A 83 8.52 14.57 -15.32
N LEU A 84 7.90 13.97 -14.31
CA LEU A 84 8.53 12.96 -13.48
C LEU A 84 8.09 11.59 -13.95
N ILE A 85 9.03 10.69 -14.17
CA ILE A 85 8.82 9.27 -14.49
C ILE A 85 9.66 8.41 -13.56
N THR A 86 9.17 7.21 -13.26
CA THR A 86 9.87 6.17 -12.50
C THR A 86 10.20 5.00 -13.41
N ASP A 87 10.92 4.02 -12.91
CA ASP A 87 11.27 2.82 -13.67
C ASP A 87 10.03 2.03 -14.09
N ALA A 88 8.99 1.99 -13.23
CA ALA A 88 7.74 1.30 -13.52
C ALA A 88 6.57 1.90 -12.71
N GLY A 89 5.45 2.16 -13.37
CA GLY A 89 4.21 2.56 -12.74
C GLY A 89 4.06 4.06 -12.49
N THR A 90 3.24 4.40 -11.52
CA THR A 90 2.84 5.77 -11.18
C THR A 90 3.83 6.39 -10.22
N PRO A 91 4.47 7.53 -10.57
CA PRO A 91 5.41 8.22 -9.68
C PRO A 91 4.76 8.69 -8.38
N GLY A 92 5.53 8.66 -7.28
CA GLY A 92 5.06 9.00 -5.92
C GLY A 92 4.38 7.85 -5.19
N ILE A 93 4.45 6.62 -5.74
CA ILE A 93 3.97 5.39 -5.11
C ILE A 93 5.14 4.45 -4.89
N SER A 94 5.70 4.44 -3.70
CA SER A 94 6.88 3.63 -3.33
C SER A 94 8.17 4.03 -4.07
N ASP A 95 8.32 5.31 -4.36
CA ASP A 95 9.48 5.90 -5.03
C ASP A 95 9.73 7.34 -4.53
N PRO A 96 10.88 7.98 -4.84
CA PRO A 96 11.23 9.32 -4.34
C PRO A 96 10.34 10.46 -4.89
N GLY A 97 9.35 10.18 -5.72
CA GLY A 97 8.42 11.18 -6.26
C GLY A 97 7.61 11.91 -5.18
N GLU A 98 7.38 11.28 -4.04
CA GLU A 98 6.71 11.89 -2.89
C GLU A 98 7.41 13.19 -2.43
N ASP A 99 8.74 13.18 -2.35
CA ASP A 99 9.51 14.33 -1.86
C ASP A 99 9.39 15.55 -2.78
N ILE A 100 9.51 15.38 -4.09
CA ILE A 100 9.38 16.51 -5.02
C ILE A 100 7.93 17.05 -5.05
N VAL A 101 6.93 16.19 -4.90
CA VAL A 101 5.53 16.63 -4.80
C VAL A 101 5.33 17.49 -3.55
N ARG A 102 5.84 17.06 -2.40
CA ARG A 102 5.79 17.82 -1.14
C ARG A 102 6.48 19.17 -1.29
N ILE A 103 7.69 19.19 -1.86
CA ILE A 103 8.45 20.45 -2.08
C ILE A 103 7.70 21.35 -3.07
N CYS A 104 7.12 20.82 -4.14
CA CYS A 104 6.29 21.60 -5.06
C CYS A 104 5.10 22.26 -4.35
N TYR A 105 4.46 21.55 -3.43
CA TYR A 105 3.37 22.09 -2.61
C TYR A 105 3.83 23.24 -1.72
N GLU A 106 4.98 23.08 -1.03
CA GLU A 106 5.59 24.10 -0.18
C GLU A 106 5.97 25.36 -0.98
N GLU A 107 6.39 25.18 -2.23
CA GLU A 107 6.88 26.21 -3.13
C GLU A 107 5.80 26.79 -4.08
N GLY A 108 4.55 26.35 -3.95
CA GLY A 108 3.42 26.84 -4.75
C GLY A 108 3.49 26.45 -6.24
N ILE A 109 4.21 25.40 -6.60
CA ILE A 109 4.31 24.85 -7.94
C ILE A 109 3.11 23.93 -8.23
N PRO A 110 2.38 24.12 -9.35
CA PRO A 110 1.30 23.23 -9.74
C PRO A 110 1.80 21.80 -9.98
N VAL A 111 1.07 20.81 -9.47
CA VAL A 111 1.34 19.38 -9.68
C VAL A 111 0.13 18.73 -10.33
N THR A 112 0.34 17.90 -11.34
CA THR A 112 -0.71 17.10 -11.99
C THR A 112 -0.23 15.66 -12.14
N SER A 113 -1.00 14.70 -11.61
CA SER A 113 -0.75 13.27 -11.85
C SER A 113 -1.59 12.79 -13.04
N LEU A 114 -0.95 12.10 -13.98
CA LEU A 114 -1.59 11.51 -15.14
C LEU A 114 -1.97 10.06 -14.80
N PRO A 115 -3.25 9.66 -14.90
CA PRO A 115 -3.66 8.29 -14.69
C PRO A 115 -2.88 7.31 -15.57
N GLY A 116 -2.53 6.16 -15.02
CA GLY A 116 -1.82 5.12 -15.76
C GLY A 116 -1.59 3.86 -14.91
N ALA A 117 -0.65 3.05 -15.31
CA ALA A 117 -0.37 1.77 -14.68
C ALA A 117 0.06 1.92 -13.22
N ALA A 118 -0.49 1.07 -12.35
CA ALA A 118 -0.13 0.96 -10.94
C ALA A 118 -0.28 -0.50 -10.50
N ALA A 119 0.83 -1.16 -10.17
CA ALA A 119 0.84 -2.58 -9.86
C ALA A 119 -0.07 -2.95 -8.68
N CYS A 120 -0.12 -2.11 -7.63
CA CYS A 120 -0.98 -2.31 -6.47
C CYS A 120 -2.48 -2.34 -6.84
N ILE A 121 -2.94 -1.43 -7.71
CA ILE A 121 -4.34 -1.38 -8.13
C ILE A 121 -4.65 -2.51 -9.11
N THR A 122 -3.75 -2.81 -10.05
CA THR A 122 -3.90 -3.93 -10.98
C THR A 122 -4.04 -5.25 -10.22
N ALA A 123 -3.14 -5.53 -9.27
CA ALA A 123 -3.21 -6.72 -8.43
C ALA A 123 -4.49 -6.76 -7.57
N LEU A 124 -4.85 -5.65 -6.93
CA LEU A 124 -6.04 -5.56 -6.08
C LEU A 124 -7.31 -5.90 -6.86
N THR A 125 -7.48 -5.34 -8.06
CA THR A 125 -8.70 -5.54 -8.88
C THR A 125 -8.85 -6.98 -9.37
N MET A 126 -7.76 -7.72 -9.55
CA MET A 126 -7.80 -9.12 -9.97
C MET A 126 -7.71 -10.12 -8.80
N SER A 127 -7.54 -9.65 -7.57
CA SER A 127 -7.32 -10.51 -6.39
C SER A 127 -8.54 -11.34 -5.97
N GLY A 128 -9.76 -10.83 -6.22
CA GLY A 128 -10.99 -11.40 -5.68
C GLY A 128 -11.22 -11.10 -4.19
N LEU A 129 -10.38 -10.28 -3.56
CA LEU A 129 -10.55 -9.79 -2.19
C LEU A 129 -11.30 -8.45 -2.18
N PRO A 130 -11.85 -8.01 -1.02
CA PRO A 130 -12.58 -6.76 -0.92
C PRO A 130 -11.75 -5.54 -1.34
N THR A 131 -12.24 -4.75 -2.28
CA THR A 131 -11.52 -3.60 -2.85
C THR A 131 -11.95 -2.24 -2.29
N ARG A 132 -13.07 -2.19 -1.56
CA ARG A 132 -13.64 -0.92 -1.07
C ARG A 132 -12.72 -0.19 -0.09
N ARG A 133 -12.00 -0.94 0.73
CA ARG A 133 -11.04 -0.42 1.70
C ARG A 133 -9.80 -1.31 1.66
N PHE A 134 -8.65 -0.71 1.46
CA PHE A 134 -7.37 -1.41 1.46
C PHE A 134 -6.28 -0.55 2.14
N ALA A 135 -5.22 -1.19 2.56
CA ALA A 135 -3.98 -0.60 3.05
C ALA A 135 -2.86 -0.99 2.10
N PHE A 136 -2.04 -0.04 1.71
CA PHE A 136 -0.88 -0.26 0.87
C PHE A 136 0.37 -0.02 1.71
N GLU A 137 1.15 -1.08 1.91
CA GLU A 137 2.36 -1.09 2.74
C GLU A 137 3.65 -0.97 1.90
N ALA A 138 3.52 -0.93 0.57
CA ALA A 138 4.67 -0.97 -0.34
C ALA A 138 5.59 -2.17 -0.06
N PHE A 139 6.91 -1.97 -0.03
CA PHE A 139 7.86 -2.96 0.49
C PHE A 139 7.95 -2.82 2.00
N LEU A 140 7.94 -3.94 2.73
CA LEU A 140 8.12 -3.90 4.17
C LEU A 140 9.49 -3.27 4.53
N PRO A 141 9.58 -2.52 5.64
CA PRO A 141 10.80 -1.83 6.02
C PRO A 141 12.00 -2.76 6.13
N LYS A 142 13.18 -2.29 5.73
CA LYS A 142 14.44 -3.05 5.88
C LYS A 142 14.98 -3.03 7.30
N ASP A 143 14.70 -1.95 8.04
CA ASP A 143 15.04 -1.88 9.47
C ASP A 143 14.21 -2.89 10.25
N LYS A 144 14.88 -3.72 11.04
CA LYS A 144 14.23 -4.82 11.75
C LYS A 144 13.17 -4.36 12.75
N LYS A 145 13.38 -3.22 13.39
CA LYS A 145 12.46 -2.71 14.42
C LYS A 145 11.20 -2.14 13.77
N GLU A 146 11.35 -1.37 12.69
CA GLU A 146 10.24 -0.84 11.91
C GLU A 146 9.45 -1.96 11.24
N HIS A 147 10.14 -2.94 10.66
CA HIS A 147 9.53 -4.14 10.06
C HIS A 147 8.64 -4.87 11.06
N GLN A 148 9.16 -5.14 12.26
CA GLN A 148 8.39 -5.80 13.30
C GLN A 148 7.19 -4.96 13.77
N ALA A 149 7.33 -3.64 13.83
CA ALA A 149 6.23 -2.75 14.17
C ALA A 149 5.10 -2.81 13.15
N VAL A 150 5.43 -2.77 11.84
CA VAL A 150 4.44 -2.93 10.76
C VAL A 150 3.75 -4.29 10.84
N LEU A 151 4.49 -5.39 11.00
CA LEU A 151 3.89 -6.73 11.16
C LEU A 151 2.90 -6.77 12.35
N GLU A 152 3.24 -6.13 13.46
CA GLU A 152 2.37 -6.09 14.63
C GLU A 152 1.08 -5.29 14.36
N GLU A 153 1.17 -4.17 13.65
CA GLU A 153 0.01 -3.38 13.22
C GLU A 153 -0.91 -4.18 12.29
N LEU A 154 -0.34 -4.99 11.39
CA LEU A 154 -1.10 -5.82 10.45
C LEU A 154 -1.94 -6.90 11.14
N LYS A 155 -1.63 -7.32 12.37
CA LYS A 155 -2.44 -8.29 13.13
C LYS A 155 -3.90 -7.89 13.27
N THR A 156 -4.14 -6.60 13.44
CA THR A 156 -5.49 -6.06 13.66
C THR A 156 -6.09 -5.41 12.41
N GLU A 157 -5.35 -5.37 11.30
CA GLU A 157 -5.81 -4.74 10.06
C GLU A 157 -7.01 -5.49 9.47
N THR A 158 -8.11 -4.76 9.27
CA THR A 158 -9.37 -5.29 8.73
C THR A 158 -9.58 -5.01 7.24
N ARG A 159 -8.75 -4.13 6.67
CA ARG A 159 -8.75 -3.83 5.24
C ARG A 159 -7.96 -4.87 4.47
N THR A 160 -8.17 -4.98 3.17
CA THR A 160 -7.28 -5.74 2.29
C THR A 160 -5.90 -5.09 2.30
N ILE A 161 -4.84 -5.89 2.51
CA ILE A 161 -3.45 -5.43 2.62
C ILE A 161 -2.77 -5.69 1.28
N ILE A 162 -1.96 -4.74 0.83
CA ILE A 162 -1.19 -4.83 -0.41
C ILE A 162 0.30 -4.62 -0.06
N ILE A 163 1.13 -5.61 -0.41
CA ILE A 163 2.58 -5.58 -0.18
C ILE A 163 3.29 -5.85 -1.50
N TYR A 164 4.32 -5.07 -1.82
CA TYR A 164 5.27 -5.37 -2.88
C TYR A 164 6.39 -6.26 -2.35
N GLU A 165 6.83 -7.23 -3.16
CA GLU A 165 7.92 -8.10 -2.72
C GLU A 165 8.84 -8.53 -3.87
N ALA A 166 10.11 -8.66 -3.53
CA ALA A 166 11.14 -9.17 -4.43
C ALA A 166 11.29 -10.69 -4.29
N PRO A 167 11.69 -11.40 -5.36
CA PRO A 167 11.72 -12.87 -5.34
C PRO A 167 12.62 -13.46 -4.23
N HIS A 168 13.73 -12.80 -3.94
CA HIS A 168 14.71 -13.28 -2.96
C HIS A 168 14.28 -13.07 -1.49
N HIS A 169 13.22 -12.30 -1.24
CA HIS A 169 12.64 -12.10 0.09
C HIS A 169 11.29 -12.80 0.26
N LEU A 170 10.64 -13.22 -0.83
CA LEU A 170 9.25 -13.68 -0.85
C LEU A 170 8.96 -14.76 0.20
N VAL A 171 9.75 -15.84 0.24
CA VAL A 171 9.50 -16.97 1.16
C VAL A 171 9.61 -16.54 2.61
N ARG A 172 10.60 -15.70 2.93
CA ARG A 172 10.77 -15.15 4.28
C ARG A 172 9.58 -14.28 4.67
N THR A 173 9.16 -13.38 3.78
CA THR A 173 8.01 -12.49 4.01
C THR A 173 6.72 -13.29 4.19
N LEU A 174 6.49 -14.34 3.39
CA LEU A 174 5.35 -15.24 3.56
C LEU A 174 5.38 -15.96 4.91
N GLN A 175 6.54 -16.41 5.39
CA GLN A 175 6.69 -17.01 6.71
C GLN A 175 6.37 -16.01 7.83
N GLU A 176 6.92 -14.81 7.77
CA GLU A 176 6.66 -13.76 8.76
C GLU A 176 5.17 -13.37 8.80
N LEU A 177 4.53 -13.27 7.63
CA LEU A 177 3.09 -13.02 7.53
C LEU A 177 2.25 -14.19 8.06
N HIS A 178 2.63 -15.44 7.76
CA HIS A 178 1.99 -16.64 8.30
C HIS A 178 2.01 -16.65 9.81
N ASP A 179 3.18 -16.42 10.42
CA ASP A 179 3.38 -16.45 11.88
C ASP A 179 2.63 -15.28 12.57
N THR A 180 2.47 -14.16 11.85
CA THR A 180 1.82 -12.95 12.37
C THR A 180 0.31 -12.96 12.21
N LEU A 181 -0.19 -13.36 11.01
CA LEU A 181 -1.60 -13.21 10.63
C LEU A 181 -2.38 -14.53 10.71
N GLY A 182 -1.69 -15.66 10.88
CA GLY A 182 -2.27 -17.00 10.87
C GLY A 182 -2.29 -17.66 9.49
N GLY A 183 -2.08 -18.98 9.47
CA GLY A 183 -1.93 -19.77 8.25
C GLY A 183 -3.16 -19.78 7.33
N ASP A 184 -4.36 -19.70 7.89
CA ASP A 184 -5.63 -19.73 7.14
C ASP A 184 -5.95 -18.40 6.44
N ARG A 185 -5.13 -17.36 6.64
CA ARG A 185 -5.35 -16.06 6.01
C ARG A 185 -5.29 -16.17 4.49
N ARG A 186 -6.35 -15.74 3.81
CA ARG A 186 -6.43 -15.77 2.35
C ARG A 186 -5.45 -14.78 1.73
N LEU A 187 -4.77 -15.25 0.70
CA LEU A 187 -3.75 -14.53 -0.03
C LEU A 187 -3.98 -14.68 -1.54
N THR A 188 -3.77 -13.63 -2.29
CA THR A 188 -3.58 -13.66 -3.73
C THR A 188 -2.18 -13.17 -4.04
N ILE A 189 -1.37 -14.00 -4.67
CA ILE A 189 -0.05 -13.66 -5.15
C ILE A 189 -0.16 -13.31 -6.63
N CYS A 190 0.19 -12.08 -6.99
CA CYS A 190 0.32 -11.65 -8.38
C CYS A 190 1.81 -11.54 -8.71
N ARG A 191 2.23 -12.22 -9.77
CA ARG A 191 3.63 -12.24 -10.23
C ARG A 191 3.72 -11.71 -11.65
N GLU A 192 4.76 -10.91 -11.93
CA GLU A 192 5.09 -10.44 -13.28
C GLU A 192 3.88 -9.81 -14.00
N LEU A 193 3.12 -8.98 -13.30
CA LEU A 193 1.92 -8.32 -13.82
C LEU A 193 2.18 -7.63 -15.16
N THR A 194 1.25 -7.82 -16.09
CA THR A 194 1.28 -7.31 -17.48
C THR A 194 2.38 -7.88 -18.38
N LYS A 195 3.33 -8.65 -17.81
CA LYS A 195 4.44 -9.27 -18.55
C LYS A 195 4.06 -10.64 -19.14
N ARG A 196 4.90 -11.18 -19.98
CA ARG A 196 4.68 -12.48 -20.65
C ARG A 196 4.41 -13.63 -19.68
N HIS A 197 4.98 -13.58 -18.48
CA HIS A 197 4.87 -14.63 -17.47
C HIS A 197 4.00 -14.19 -16.30
N GLU A 198 2.98 -13.36 -16.58
CA GLU A 198 1.98 -12.98 -15.59
C GLU A 198 1.31 -14.22 -14.99
N GLU A 199 1.26 -14.26 -13.68
CA GLU A 199 0.65 -15.34 -12.93
C GLU A 199 -0.14 -14.80 -11.74
N LYS A 200 -1.27 -15.45 -11.45
CA LYS A 200 -2.09 -15.17 -10.28
C LYS A 200 -2.39 -16.46 -9.54
N LEU A 201 -1.99 -16.55 -8.28
CA LEU A 201 -2.23 -17.67 -7.39
C LEU A 201 -3.11 -17.23 -6.23
N GLN A 202 -4.22 -17.93 -6.00
CA GLN A 202 -5.13 -17.70 -4.88
C GLN A 202 -5.05 -18.88 -3.92
N MET A 203 -4.66 -18.62 -2.68
CA MET A 203 -4.39 -19.65 -1.67
C MET A 203 -4.45 -19.06 -0.26
N THR A 204 -4.11 -19.84 0.74
CA THR A 204 -3.83 -19.37 2.10
C THR A 204 -2.34 -19.09 2.29
N LEU A 205 -1.98 -18.40 3.39
CA LEU A 205 -0.56 -18.21 3.73
C LEU A 205 0.14 -19.57 3.95
N ALA A 206 -0.51 -20.54 4.59
CA ALA A 206 0.04 -21.88 4.78
C ALA A 206 0.27 -22.60 3.45
N ASP A 207 -0.71 -22.56 2.53
CA ASP A 207 -0.57 -23.16 1.19
C ASP A 207 0.55 -22.50 0.39
N SER A 208 0.77 -21.18 0.56
CA SER A 208 1.82 -20.47 -0.14
C SER A 208 3.22 -20.92 0.26
N LEU A 209 3.44 -21.21 1.54
CA LEU A 209 4.70 -21.76 2.01
C LEU A 209 4.97 -23.14 1.40
N SER A 210 3.97 -24.03 1.43
CA SER A 210 4.08 -25.36 0.80
C SER A 210 4.32 -25.28 -0.71
N TYR A 211 3.69 -24.31 -1.39
CA TYR A 211 3.90 -24.09 -2.81
C TYR A 211 5.35 -23.69 -3.13
N TYR A 212 5.95 -22.79 -2.33
CA TYR A 212 7.31 -22.30 -2.56
C TYR A 212 8.41 -23.23 -1.98
N GLU A 213 8.07 -24.32 -1.30
CA GLU A 213 9.05 -25.38 -1.01
C GLU A 213 9.56 -26.07 -2.27
N VAL A 214 8.73 -26.16 -3.32
CA VAL A 214 9.05 -26.86 -4.57
C VAL A 214 9.15 -25.92 -5.78
N ASN A 215 8.70 -24.68 -5.68
CA ASN A 215 8.72 -23.69 -6.74
C ASN A 215 9.63 -22.52 -6.37
N GLU A 216 10.69 -22.31 -7.12
CA GLU A 216 11.62 -21.22 -6.89
C GLU A 216 10.97 -19.85 -7.23
N PRO A 217 10.97 -18.87 -6.31
CA PRO A 217 10.47 -17.53 -6.60
C PRO A 217 11.26 -16.84 -7.72
N ARG A 218 10.54 -16.23 -8.69
CA ARG A 218 11.15 -15.49 -9.81
C ARG A 218 10.28 -14.32 -10.21
N GLY A 219 10.91 -13.22 -10.60
CA GLY A 219 10.22 -12.01 -11.03
C GLY A 219 9.75 -11.14 -9.86
N GLU A 220 8.84 -10.23 -10.11
CA GLU A 220 8.32 -9.25 -9.15
C GLU A 220 6.94 -9.67 -8.65
N TYR A 221 6.67 -9.41 -7.38
CA TYR A 221 5.47 -9.87 -6.71
C TYR A 221 4.65 -8.72 -6.11
N VAL A 222 3.34 -8.87 -6.18
CA VAL A 222 2.39 -8.11 -5.39
C VAL A 222 1.55 -9.10 -4.60
N LEU A 223 1.60 -8.99 -3.27
CA LEU A 223 0.83 -9.80 -2.33
C LEU A 223 -0.42 -9.05 -1.94
N ILE A 224 -1.58 -9.65 -2.16
CA ILE A 224 -2.88 -9.11 -1.75
C ILE A 224 -3.43 -10.02 -0.66
N ILE A 225 -3.51 -9.53 0.57
CA ILE A 225 -3.83 -10.34 1.74
C ILE A 225 -5.17 -9.89 2.30
N ALA A 226 -6.02 -10.83 2.65
CA ALA A 226 -7.30 -10.52 3.29
C ALA A 226 -7.06 -9.86 4.65
N GLY A 227 -7.78 -8.78 4.92
CA GLY A 227 -7.82 -8.20 6.26
C GLY A 227 -8.46 -9.16 7.27
N ARG A 228 -8.27 -8.89 8.55
CA ARG A 228 -8.89 -9.67 9.62
C ARG A 228 -10.41 -9.51 9.58
N SER A 229 -11.14 -10.61 9.73
CA SER A 229 -12.59 -10.58 9.74
C SER A 229 -13.09 -9.86 11.01
N ARG A 230 -14.00 -8.89 10.82
CA ARG A 230 -14.64 -8.23 11.97
C ARG A 230 -15.49 -9.17 12.82
N GLU A 231 -15.98 -10.23 12.21
CA GLU A 231 -16.76 -11.25 12.91
C GLU A 231 -15.85 -12.13 13.79
N GLU A 232 -14.67 -12.49 13.27
CA GLU A 232 -13.65 -13.22 14.04
C GLU A 232 -13.14 -12.38 15.23
N MET A 233 -12.82 -11.10 14.99
CA MET A 233 -12.43 -10.17 16.05
C MET A 233 -13.49 -10.08 17.16
N LYS A 234 -14.76 -9.93 16.77
CA LYS A 234 -15.86 -9.90 17.75
C LYS A 234 -15.99 -11.20 18.54
N LYS A 235 -15.84 -12.35 17.87
CA LYS A 235 -15.89 -13.66 18.54
C LYS A 235 -14.74 -13.83 19.53
N GLU A 236 -13.54 -13.38 19.19
CA GLU A 236 -12.38 -13.44 20.09
C GLU A 236 -12.54 -12.49 21.27
N GLU A 237 -12.99 -11.25 21.04
CA GLU A 237 -13.33 -10.32 22.12
C GLU A 237 -14.38 -10.91 23.05
N GLN A 238 -15.44 -11.49 22.47
CA GLN A 238 -16.49 -12.16 23.25
C GLN A 238 -15.94 -13.35 24.04
N ALA A 239 -15.14 -14.21 23.43
CA ALA A 239 -14.52 -15.35 24.11
C ALA A 239 -13.58 -14.89 25.24
N GLY A 240 -12.82 -13.79 25.03
CA GLY A 240 -11.99 -13.18 26.08
C GLY A 240 -12.82 -12.71 27.27
N TRP A 241 -13.97 -12.10 27.02
CA TRP A 241 -14.89 -11.69 28.09
C TRP A 241 -15.59 -12.87 28.77
N GLU A 242 -15.90 -13.93 28.02
CA GLU A 242 -16.51 -15.15 28.56
C GLU A 242 -15.57 -15.93 29.47
N ALA A 243 -14.26 -15.81 29.28
CA ALA A 243 -13.24 -16.42 30.13
C ALA A 243 -13.16 -15.80 31.55
N LEU A 244 -13.63 -14.57 31.72
CA LEU A 244 -13.75 -13.93 33.02
C LEU A 244 -15.05 -14.35 33.70
N SER A 245 -15.05 -14.37 35.03
CA SER A 245 -16.30 -14.48 35.80
C SER A 245 -17.19 -13.25 35.50
N LEU A 246 -18.48 -13.38 35.78
CA LEU A 246 -19.40 -12.26 35.55
C LEU A 246 -19.11 -11.09 36.49
N GLU A 247 -18.72 -11.39 37.72
CA GLU A 247 -18.31 -10.43 38.74
C GLU A 247 -17.06 -9.65 38.34
N GLU A 248 -16.03 -10.33 37.83
CA GLU A 248 -14.80 -9.71 37.33
C GLU A 248 -15.09 -8.79 36.12
N HIS A 249 -15.94 -9.24 35.19
CA HIS A 249 -16.33 -8.43 34.05
C HIS A 249 -17.14 -7.19 34.48
N MET A 250 -18.05 -7.31 35.45
CA MET A 250 -18.76 -6.18 36.04
C MET A 250 -17.81 -5.21 36.72
N ALA A 251 -16.88 -5.74 37.57
CA ALA A 251 -15.88 -4.96 38.28
C ALA A 251 -14.97 -4.18 37.33
N HIS A 252 -14.64 -4.73 36.16
CA HIS A 252 -13.87 -4.03 35.12
C HIS A 252 -14.52 -2.70 34.72
N TYR A 253 -15.82 -2.65 34.51
CA TYR A 253 -16.52 -1.43 34.14
C TYR A 253 -16.80 -0.51 35.34
N GLU A 254 -17.15 -1.09 36.48
CA GLU A 254 -17.41 -0.32 37.71
C GLU A 254 -16.13 0.40 38.21
N SER A 255 -14.94 -0.22 38.05
CA SER A 255 -13.65 0.41 38.38
C SER A 255 -13.32 1.63 37.50
N GLN A 256 -13.92 1.73 36.32
CA GLN A 256 -13.82 2.90 35.41
C GLN A 256 -14.83 4.01 35.75
N GLY A 257 -15.56 3.88 36.86
CA GLY A 257 -16.58 4.87 37.28
C GLY A 257 -17.93 4.75 36.56
N ILE A 258 -18.16 3.63 35.87
CA ILE A 258 -19.42 3.36 35.16
C ILE A 258 -20.41 2.80 36.17
N ASP A 259 -21.62 3.36 36.18
CA ASP A 259 -22.69 2.90 37.08
C ASP A 259 -23.10 1.45 36.76
N ARG A 260 -23.55 0.72 37.79
CA ARG A 260 -23.88 -0.71 37.69
C ARG A 260 -24.92 -1.03 36.60
N LYS A 261 -25.84 -0.13 36.30
CA LYS A 261 -26.91 -0.34 35.30
C LYS A 261 -26.34 -0.24 33.88
N GLU A 262 -25.42 0.67 33.63
CA GLU A 262 -24.72 0.81 32.37
C GLU A 262 -23.61 -0.26 32.22
N ALA A 263 -22.91 -0.63 33.29
CA ALA A 263 -21.99 -1.75 33.31
C ALA A 263 -22.66 -3.06 32.89
N MET A 264 -23.83 -3.40 33.45
CA MET A 264 -24.61 -4.57 33.00
C MET A 264 -24.97 -4.54 31.51
N LYS A 265 -25.25 -3.37 30.97
CA LYS A 265 -25.58 -3.23 29.55
C LYS A 265 -24.35 -3.48 28.66
N ARG A 266 -23.18 -2.99 29.06
CA ARG A 266 -21.92 -3.21 28.35
C ARG A 266 -21.52 -4.68 28.42
N VAL A 267 -21.52 -5.29 29.62
CA VAL A 267 -21.25 -6.71 29.81
C VAL A 267 -22.17 -7.59 28.97
N ALA A 268 -23.48 -7.26 28.90
CA ALA A 268 -24.43 -7.97 28.04
C ALA A 268 -24.05 -7.88 26.57
N LYS A 269 -23.68 -6.69 26.11
CA LYS A 269 -23.22 -6.45 24.73
C LYS A 269 -21.95 -7.22 24.41
N ASP A 270 -20.95 -7.19 25.27
CA ASP A 270 -19.64 -7.81 25.05
C ASP A 270 -19.75 -9.36 25.05
N ARG A 271 -20.63 -9.91 25.89
CA ARG A 271 -20.92 -11.36 25.93
C ARG A 271 -21.96 -11.82 24.90
N GLY A 272 -22.54 -10.89 24.12
CA GLY A 272 -23.56 -11.23 23.12
C GLY A 272 -24.87 -11.75 23.71
N VAL A 273 -25.18 -11.45 24.99
CA VAL A 273 -26.39 -11.92 25.71
C VAL A 273 -27.31 -10.74 26.04
N SER A 274 -28.53 -11.05 26.52
CA SER A 274 -29.43 -9.99 26.94
C SER A 274 -29.05 -9.42 28.32
N LYS A 275 -29.37 -8.14 28.57
CA LYS A 275 -29.20 -7.53 29.89
C LYS A 275 -29.97 -8.29 30.99
N ARG A 276 -31.09 -8.92 30.63
CA ARG A 276 -31.91 -9.73 31.54
C ARG A 276 -31.16 -10.96 32.00
N ASP A 277 -30.40 -11.62 31.09
CA ASP A 277 -29.61 -12.81 31.41
C ASP A 277 -28.48 -12.46 32.38
N ILE A 278 -27.81 -11.32 32.16
CA ILE A 278 -26.77 -10.81 33.10
C ILE A 278 -27.39 -10.54 34.48
N TYR A 279 -28.54 -9.87 34.53
CA TYR A 279 -29.21 -9.60 35.79
C TYR A 279 -29.59 -10.87 36.56
N GLN A 280 -30.13 -11.87 35.88
CA GLN A 280 -30.50 -13.16 36.47
C GLN A 280 -29.28 -13.96 36.96
N ALA A 281 -28.16 -13.89 36.23
CA ALA A 281 -26.92 -14.57 36.62
C ALA A 281 -26.26 -13.94 37.87
N LEU A 282 -26.37 -12.61 38.03
CA LEU A 282 -25.86 -11.90 39.20
C LEU A 282 -26.72 -12.05 40.47
N LEU A 283 -27.92 -12.62 40.36
CA LEU A 283 -28.81 -12.90 41.48
C LEU A 283 -28.65 -14.31 42.05
N LYS A 284 -27.90 -15.17 41.38
CA LYS A 284 -27.59 -16.52 41.83
C LYS A 284 -26.29 -16.56 42.62
#